data_1d8a03c535e6907264dae60356b5b406
#
_entry.id   1d8a03c535e6907264dae60356b5b406
#
_cell.length_a   1.000
_cell.length_b   1.000
_cell.length_c   1.000
_cell.angle_alpha   90.00
_cell.angle_beta   90.00
_cell.angle_gamma   90.00
#
_symmetry.space_group_name_H-M   'P 1'
#
loop_
_entity.id
_entity.type
_entity.pdbx_description
1 polymer ?
#
loop_
_entity_poly.entity_id
_entity_poly.type
_entity_poly.pdbx_seq_one_letter_code
_entity_poly.pdbx_strand_id
1 'polypeptide(L)'
;MKFTKLISTVVGVIAIAIASNSQADLYRVTSIAPGMSPFVVNTAIAKVVGKHVPGVDMQVRATGAATRHVVEAATGKVDFFFNSGTINWLMAKNLGPYKKMENAPELEKNLGMIFNYEIGPYHYITRADSGIEKLEDIAGRKIFAGPPGGAAKRVCLGNIKMTTGLVGGKDFEAVDFGFDAAIQAFQDDKIDVIVLSTNFPSSSVSQFALTKKIRILDIDTDKLSSSWPSWMSATVVEIPPDAYGDNQVNTSAVSTHGALVNFSARMDLDEEVVYQVTKAIWEHVDELHEAAAWMKDVISLDKALDFIPSRLHPGAERYYREIGMTIPEPTTYDF
;
A
#
# COMPACT_ATOMS: atom_id res chain seq x y z
N MET A 1 55.88 -45.22 -59.91
CA MET A 1 55.89 -44.39 -58.65
C MET A 1 54.59 -43.64 -58.60
N LYS A 2 53.64 -44.07 -57.74
CA LYS A 2 52.34 -43.43 -57.55
C LYS A 2 52.35 -42.72 -56.19
N PHE A 3 52.22 -41.39 -56.17
CA PHE A 3 52.07 -40.58 -54.99
C PHE A 3 50.56 -40.51 -54.61
N THR A 4 50.24 -41.08 -53.46
CA THR A 4 48.92 -41.02 -52.87
C THR A 4 48.89 -39.80 -51.96
N LYS A 5 48.05 -38.79 -52.25
CA LYS A 5 47.80 -37.63 -51.36
C LYS A 5 46.73 -38.02 -50.34
N LEU A 6 47.11 -37.97 -49.08
CA LEU A 6 46.17 -38.05 -47.93
C LEU A 6 45.56 -36.68 -47.75
N ILE A 7 44.24 -36.58 -47.85
CA ILE A 7 43.48 -35.37 -47.48
C ILE A 7 42.88 -35.61 -46.09
N SER A 8 43.43 -34.88 -45.10
CA SER A 8 42.89 -34.85 -43.74
C SER A 8 41.74 -33.85 -43.68
N THR A 9 40.50 -34.32 -43.54
CA THR A 9 39.34 -33.49 -43.30
C THR A 9 39.23 -33.18 -41.78
N VAL A 10 39.49 -31.93 -41.39
CA VAL A 10 39.24 -31.43 -40.04
C VAL A 10 37.77 -31.04 -39.97
N VAL A 11 36.96 -31.81 -39.25
CA VAL A 11 35.60 -31.45 -38.93
C VAL A 11 35.63 -30.55 -37.70
N GLY A 12 35.49 -29.24 -37.91
CA GLY A 12 35.31 -28.28 -36.84
C GLY A 12 33.85 -28.35 -36.32
N VAL A 13 33.69 -28.82 -35.09
CA VAL A 13 32.38 -28.75 -34.39
C VAL A 13 32.25 -27.30 -33.89
N ILE A 14 31.44 -26.50 -34.55
CA ILE A 14 31.00 -25.19 -34.06
C ILE A 14 29.89 -25.45 -33.06
N ALA A 15 30.23 -25.35 -31.77
CA ALA A 15 29.21 -25.28 -30.70
C ALA A 15 28.53 -23.91 -30.77
N ILE A 16 27.34 -23.86 -31.37
CA ILE A 16 26.46 -22.70 -31.32
C ILE A 16 25.91 -22.67 -29.89
N ALA A 17 26.46 -21.81 -29.05
CA ALA A 17 25.86 -21.42 -27.77
C ALA A 17 24.56 -20.66 -28.10
N ILE A 18 23.43 -21.34 -28.04
CA ILE A 18 22.12 -20.71 -28.07
C ILE A 18 22.01 -19.97 -26.73
N ALA A 19 22.35 -18.67 -26.73
CA ALA A 19 21.97 -17.77 -25.68
C ALA A 19 20.44 -17.75 -25.69
N SER A 20 19.81 -18.52 -24.81
CA SER A 20 18.39 -18.40 -24.52
C SER A 20 18.21 -16.99 -23.94
N ASN A 21 17.75 -16.05 -24.76
CA ASN A 21 17.17 -14.82 -24.22
C ASN A 21 15.93 -15.24 -23.43
N SER A 22 16.12 -15.55 -22.16
CA SER A 22 15.00 -15.69 -21.22
C SER A 22 14.37 -14.30 -21.13
N GLN A 23 13.29 -14.11 -21.84
CA GLN A 23 12.45 -12.92 -21.64
C GLN A 23 11.95 -12.97 -20.20
N ALA A 24 12.12 -11.87 -19.46
CA ALA A 24 11.64 -11.79 -18.10
C ALA A 24 10.11 -11.96 -18.07
N ASP A 25 9.62 -12.73 -17.13
CA ASP A 25 8.18 -12.85 -16.90
C ASP A 25 7.66 -11.57 -16.29
N LEU A 26 6.59 -11.03 -16.88
CA LEU A 26 6.00 -9.76 -16.44
C LEU A 26 4.92 -10.00 -15.40
N TYR A 27 5.18 -9.54 -14.18
CA TYR A 27 4.25 -9.59 -13.04
C TYR A 27 3.51 -8.28 -12.87
N ARG A 28 2.20 -8.36 -12.70
CA ARG A 28 1.31 -7.19 -12.53
C ARG A 28 1.22 -6.83 -11.06
N VAL A 29 1.54 -5.59 -10.75
CA VAL A 29 1.44 -5.04 -9.40
C VAL A 29 0.38 -3.96 -9.36
N THR A 30 -0.56 -4.02 -8.43
CA THR A 30 -1.54 -2.95 -8.23
C THR A 30 -1.30 -2.17 -6.96
N SER A 31 -1.50 -0.87 -7.05
CA SER A 31 -1.41 0.08 -5.95
C SER A 31 -2.49 1.15 -6.07
N ILE A 32 -2.65 1.95 -5.02
CA ILE A 32 -3.50 3.13 -5.02
C ILE A 32 -2.78 4.29 -5.73
N ALA A 33 -3.36 5.51 -5.68
CA ALA A 33 -2.93 6.65 -6.46
C ALA A 33 -1.42 6.97 -6.38
N PRO A 34 -0.83 7.52 -7.45
CA PRO A 34 0.53 8.06 -7.44
C PRO A 34 0.71 9.08 -6.33
N GLY A 35 1.92 9.14 -5.74
CA GLY A 35 2.23 10.05 -4.65
C GLY A 35 1.77 9.60 -3.26
N MET A 36 0.97 8.54 -3.17
CA MET A 36 0.63 7.87 -1.91
C MET A 36 1.68 6.80 -1.56
N SER A 37 1.93 6.58 -0.26
CA SER A 37 2.99 5.67 0.19
C SER A 37 2.94 4.27 -0.44
N PRO A 38 1.79 3.59 -0.58
CA PRO A 38 1.76 2.27 -1.20
C PRO A 38 2.25 2.26 -2.66
N PHE A 39 1.99 3.34 -3.42
CA PHE A 39 2.49 3.43 -4.78
C PHE A 39 4.01 3.61 -4.81
N VAL A 40 4.55 4.45 -3.92
CA VAL A 40 6.01 4.69 -3.82
C VAL A 40 6.71 3.39 -3.40
N VAL A 41 6.19 2.68 -2.39
CA VAL A 41 6.72 1.38 -1.94
C VAL A 41 6.70 0.35 -3.06
N ASN A 42 5.57 0.15 -3.72
CA ASN A 42 5.45 -0.85 -4.79
C ASN A 42 6.37 -0.53 -5.98
N THR A 43 6.55 0.75 -6.30
CA THR A 43 7.46 1.18 -7.37
C THR A 43 8.93 0.93 -6.99
N ALA A 44 9.31 1.20 -5.73
CA ALA A 44 10.65 0.90 -5.24
C ALA A 44 10.93 -0.61 -5.24
N ILE A 45 9.96 -1.43 -4.80
CA ILE A 45 10.06 -2.90 -4.87
C ILE A 45 10.25 -3.35 -6.32
N ALA A 46 9.44 -2.86 -7.25
CA ALA A 46 9.54 -3.23 -8.67
C ALA A 46 10.94 -2.91 -9.24
N LYS A 47 11.52 -1.77 -8.85
CA LYS A 47 12.88 -1.38 -9.24
C LYS A 47 13.94 -2.33 -8.68
N VAL A 48 13.86 -2.65 -7.38
CA VAL A 48 14.80 -3.57 -6.70
C VAL A 48 14.69 -4.98 -7.30
N VAL A 49 13.48 -5.50 -7.46
CA VAL A 49 13.25 -6.83 -8.02
C VAL A 49 13.75 -6.92 -9.45
N GLY A 50 13.40 -5.97 -10.32
CA GLY A 50 13.87 -5.96 -11.71
C GLY A 50 15.40 -5.88 -11.84
N LYS A 51 16.10 -5.32 -10.84
CA LYS A 51 17.55 -5.25 -10.81
C LYS A 51 18.23 -6.52 -10.29
N HIS A 52 17.62 -7.18 -9.28
CA HIS A 52 18.28 -8.23 -8.51
C HIS A 52 17.69 -9.64 -8.69
N VAL A 53 16.51 -9.77 -9.31
CA VAL A 53 15.87 -11.07 -9.57
C VAL A 53 15.81 -11.36 -11.07
N PRO A 54 16.78 -12.11 -11.61
CA PRO A 54 16.80 -12.44 -13.03
C PRO A 54 15.51 -13.13 -13.48
N GLY A 55 14.93 -12.69 -14.59
CA GLY A 55 13.71 -13.28 -15.14
C GLY A 55 12.41 -12.79 -14.50
N VAL A 56 12.47 -11.83 -13.57
CA VAL A 56 11.28 -11.23 -12.94
C VAL A 56 11.23 -9.73 -13.24
N ASP A 57 10.18 -9.27 -13.89
CA ASP A 57 9.89 -7.86 -14.10
C ASP A 57 8.52 -7.50 -13.53
N MET A 58 8.37 -6.34 -12.93
CA MET A 58 7.17 -5.91 -12.23
C MET A 58 6.59 -4.62 -12.82
N GLN A 59 5.36 -4.69 -13.31
CA GLN A 59 4.62 -3.52 -13.80
C GLN A 59 3.66 -3.00 -12.75
N VAL A 60 3.94 -1.83 -12.18
CA VAL A 60 3.07 -1.19 -11.18
C VAL A 60 1.97 -0.37 -11.87
N ARG A 61 0.73 -0.59 -11.46
CA ARG A 61 -0.45 0.17 -11.89
C ARG A 61 -1.08 0.86 -10.68
N ALA A 62 -1.32 2.15 -10.81
CA ALA A 62 -2.07 2.94 -9.83
C ALA A 62 -3.53 3.06 -10.27
N THR A 63 -4.41 2.25 -9.74
CA THR A 63 -5.83 2.24 -10.15
C THR A 63 -6.78 1.99 -8.98
N GLY A 64 -7.82 2.78 -8.87
CA GLY A 64 -8.99 2.46 -8.05
C GLY A 64 -8.73 2.28 -6.54
N ALA A 65 -9.59 1.47 -5.92
CA ALA A 65 -9.52 1.16 -4.50
C ALA A 65 -8.86 -0.21 -4.26
N ALA A 66 -8.06 -0.33 -3.21
CA ALA A 66 -7.39 -1.58 -2.84
C ALA A 66 -8.37 -2.76 -2.61
N THR A 67 -9.59 -2.48 -2.17
CA THR A 67 -10.67 -3.48 -2.04
C THR A 67 -11.01 -4.18 -3.36
N ARG A 68 -10.76 -3.54 -4.51
CA ARG A 68 -10.90 -4.15 -5.82
C ARG A 68 -9.67 -4.96 -6.21
N HIS A 69 -8.48 -4.45 -5.88
CA HIS A 69 -7.21 -5.10 -6.21
C HIS A 69 -7.10 -6.50 -5.60
N VAL A 70 -7.57 -6.68 -4.35
CA VAL A 70 -7.54 -7.99 -3.69
C VAL A 70 -8.45 -9.01 -4.39
N VAL A 71 -9.59 -8.58 -4.97
CA VAL A 71 -10.45 -9.45 -5.78
C VAL A 71 -9.76 -9.80 -7.11
N GLU A 72 -9.09 -8.84 -7.73
CA GLU A 72 -8.32 -9.06 -8.95
C GLU A 72 -7.17 -10.04 -8.70
N ALA A 73 -6.47 -9.93 -7.57
CA ALA A 73 -5.43 -10.85 -7.15
C ALA A 73 -5.99 -12.25 -6.84
N ALA A 74 -7.03 -12.34 -6.00
CA ALA A 74 -7.65 -13.60 -5.63
C ALA A 74 -8.26 -14.37 -6.82
N THR A 75 -8.48 -13.70 -7.96
CA THR A 75 -8.97 -14.28 -9.23
C THR A 75 -7.88 -14.38 -10.31
N GLY A 76 -6.61 -14.24 -9.98
CA GLY A 76 -5.46 -14.43 -10.88
C GLY A 76 -5.21 -13.31 -11.90
N LYS A 77 -5.85 -12.14 -11.75
CA LYS A 77 -5.68 -11.02 -12.69
C LYS A 77 -4.50 -10.10 -12.31
N VAL A 78 -4.04 -10.18 -11.07
CA VAL A 78 -2.96 -9.40 -10.49
C VAL A 78 -2.08 -10.36 -9.70
N ASP A 79 -0.78 -10.13 -9.72
CA ASP A 79 0.20 -11.04 -9.13
C ASP A 79 0.66 -10.56 -7.75
N PHE A 80 0.98 -9.25 -7.63
CA PHE A 80 1.34 -8.59 -6.38
C PHE A 80 0.45 -7.36 -6.15
N PHE A 81 0.21 -7.03 -4.89
CA PHE A 81 -0.74 -5.94 -4.59
C PHE A 81 -0.52 -5.34 -3.22
N PHE A 82 -0.97 -4.10 -3.07
CA PHE A 82 -1.16 -3.45 -1.79
C PHE A 82 -2.42 -3.98 -1.11
N ASN A 83 -2.33 -4.29 0.19
CA ASN A 83 -3.43 -4.83 0.98
C ASN A 83 -3.39 -4.32 2.44
N SER A 84 -4.38 -4.67 3.24
CA SER A 84 -4.45 -4.37 4.68
C SER A 84 -5.32 -5.36 5.44
N GLY A 85 -5.10 -5.48 6.74
CA GLY A 85 -5.91 -6.32 7.63
C GLY A 85 -7.40 -5.98 7.58
N THR A 86 -7.74 -4.69 7.48
CA THR A 86 -9.13 -4.25 7.31
C THR A 86 -9.77 -4.84 6.05
N ILE A 87 -9.03 -4.89 4.94
CA ILE A 87 -9.56 -5.45 3.69
C ILE A 87 -9.75 -6.96 3.79
N ASN A 88 -8.77 -7.68 4.36
CA ASN A 88 -8.90 -9.12 4.63
C ASN A 88 -10.12 -9.41 5.50
N TRP A 89 -10.30 -8.66 6.60
CA TRP A 89 -11.46 -8.81 7.49
C TRP A 89 -12.80 -8.57 6.77
N LEU A 90 -12.91 -7.49 6.00
CA LEU A 90 -14.11 -7.21 5.21
C LEU A 90 -14.45 -8.34 4.24
N MET A 91 -13.43 -8.93 3.62
CA MET A 91 -13.57 -10.01 2.64
C MET A 91 -13.95 -11.32 3.34
N ALA A 92 -13.25 -11.68 4.41
CA ALA A 92 -13.51 -12.90 5.20
C ALA A 92 -14.90 -12.92 5.85
N LYS A 93 -15.45 -11.74 6.20
CA LYS A 93 -16.78 -11.59 6.84
C LYS A 93 -17.89 -11.16 5.87
N ASN A 94 -17.66 -11.13 4.57
CA ASN A 94 -18.65 -10.67 3.57
C ASN A 94 -19.21 -9.26 3.89
N LEU A 95 -18.37 -8.33 4.28
CA LEU A 95 -18.78 -6.99 4.69
C LEU A 95 -18.41 -5.92 3.65
N GLY A 96 -18.99 -4.73 3.79
CA GLY A 96 -18.67 -3.58 2.96
C GLY A 96 -18.89 -3.88 1.47
N PRO A 97 -17.84 -3.68 0.60
CA PRO A 97 -17.95 -3.91 -0.84
C PRO A 97 -18.19 -5.39 -1.19
N TYR A 98 -17.87 -6.31 -0.30
CA TYR A 98 -18.00 -7.75 -0.53
C TYR A 98 -19.35 -8.36 -0.11
N LYS A 99 -20.25 -7.57 0.46
CA LYS A 99 -21.55 -8.06 1.00
C LYS A 99 -22.39 -8.87 0.01
N LYS A 100 -22.23 -8.60 -1.30
CA LYS A 100 -22.96 -9.31 -2.37
C LYS A 100 -22.11 -10.39 -3.07
N MET A 101 -20.89 -10.65 -2.59
CA MET A 101 -19.96 -11.60 -3.17
C MET A 101 -19.92 -12.86 -2.28
N GLU A 102 -20.81 -13.81 -2.50
CA GLU A 102 -20.98 -15.00 -1.64
C GLU A 102 -19.66 -15.78 -1.43
N ASN A 103 -18.78 -15.81 -2.43
CA ASN A 103 -17.50 -16.51 -2.37
C ASN A 103 -16.35 -15.64 -1.84
N ALA A 104 -16.60 -14.45 -1.31
CA ALA A 104 -15.52 -13.57 -0.82
C ALA A 104 -14.65 -14.22 0.28
N PRO A 105 -15.21 -14.96 1.27
CA PRO A 105 -14.38 -15.64 2.27
C PRO A 105 -13.46 -16.71 1.67
N GLU A 106 -13.87 -17.39 0.61
CA GLU A 106 -13.02 -18.36 -0.08
C GLU A 106 -11.94 -17.66 -0.91
N LEU A 107 -12.28 -16.55 -1.57
CA LEU A 107 -11.32 -15.74 -2.32
C LEU A 107 -10.26 -15.11 -1.39
N GLU A 108 -10.61 -14.76 -0.16
CA GLU A 108 -9.65 -14.25 0.82
C GLU A 108 -8.51 -15.22 1.08
N LYS A 109 -8.77 -16.52 1.03
CA LYS A 109 -7.77 -17.59 1.21
C LYS A 109 -6.71 -17.60 0.10
N ASN A 110 -6.97 -16.95 -1.04
CA ASN A 110 -6.04 -16.83 -2.16
C ASN A 110 -5.08 -15.62 -2.02
N LEU A 111 -5.06 -14.96 -0.86
CA LEU A 111 -4.20 -13.80 -0.60
C LEU A 111 -3.09 -14.19 0.37
N GLY A 112 -1.83 -13.95 0.01
CA GLY A 112 -0.64 -14.22 0.82
C GLY A 112 0.13 -12.93 1.11
N MET A 113 0.41 -12.65 2.39
CA MET A 113 1.24 -11.51 2.78
C MET A 113 2.73 -11.80 2.51
N ILE A 114 3.47 -10.76 2.12
CA ILE A 114 4.93 -10.79 2.06
C ILE A 114 5.50 -10.07 3.27
N PHE A 115 5.19 -8.79 3.47
CA PHE A 115 5.62 -8.04 4.66
C PHE A 115 4.68 -6.88 4.99
N ASN A 116 4.77 -6.39 6.24
CA ASN A 116 4.05 -5.21 6.73
C ASN A 116 4.89 -3.95 6.63
N TYR A 117 4.19 -2.81 6.56
CA TYR A 117 4.75 -1.48 6.78
C TYR A 117 3.66 -0.51 7.21
N GLU A 118 4.00 0.62 7.83
CA GLU A 118 3.04 1.68 8.12
C GLU A 118 2.68 2.45 6.86
N ILE A 119 1.37 2.56 6.58
CA ILE A 119 0.87 3.38 5.45
C ILE A 119 1.19 4.86 5.64
N GLY A 120 1.45 5.26 6.89
CA GLY A 120 1.59 6.63 7.33
C GLY A 120 0.29 7.23 7.86
N PRO A 121 0.36 8.43 8.44
CA PRO A 121 -0.78 9.10 9.05
C PRO A 121 -1.88 9.45 8.06
N TYR A 122 -3.12 9.43 8.53
CA TYR A 122 -4.26 9.98 7.82
C TYR A 122 -4.25 11.50 7.98
N HIS A 123 -3.96 12.20 6.91
CA HIS A 123 -3.97 13.65 6.86
C HIS A 123 -5.38 14.15 6.57
N TYR A 124 -6.04 14.76 7.53
CA TYR A 124 -7.32 15.46 7.34
C TYR A 124 -7.01 16.91 6.98
N ILE A 125 -6.93 17.21 5.68
CA ILE A 125 -6.37 18.47 5.16
C ILE A 125 -7.50 19.40 4.75
N THR A 126 -7.41 20.66 5.19
CA THR A 126 -8.25 21.77 4.73
C THR A 126 -7.41 22.97 4.35
N ARG A 127 -7.99 23.93 3.63
CA ARG A 127 -7.34 25.23 3.39
C ARG A 127 -7.38 26.07 4.68
N ALA A 128 -6.31 26.80 4.95
CA ALA A 128 -6.22 27.63 6.15
C ALA A 128 -7.30 28.74 6.24
N ASP A 129 -7.80 29.19 5.07
CA ASP A 129 -8.85 30.21 4.94
C ASP A 129 -10.27 29.65 4.86
N SER A 130 -10.45 28.33 5.00
CA SER A 130 -11.76 27.65 4.89
C SER A 130 -12.72 27.92 6.06
N GLY A 131 -12.21 28.45 7.18
CA GLY A 131 -12.94 28.58 8.45
C GLY A 131 -13.09 27.26 9.21
N ILE A 132 -12.42 26.18 8.77
CA ILE A 132 -12.38 24.86 9.45
C ILE A 132 -11.09 24.82 10.28
N GLU A 133 -11.20 24.83 11.59
CA GLU A 133 -10.05 24.80 12.50
C GLU A 133 -9.88 23.46 13.21
N LYS A 134 -10.97 22.73 13.38
CA LYS A 134 -11.03 21.42 14.03
C LYS A 134 -12.00 20.49 13.29
N LEU A 135 -11.95 19.20 13.61
CA LEU A 135 -12.73 18.19 12.89
C LEU A 135 -14.26 18.36 13.05
N GLU A 136 -14.73 18.96 14.15
CA GLU A 136 -16.15 19.26 14.36
C GLU A 136 -16.69 20.34 13.41
N ASP A 137 -15.83 21.18 12.83
CA ASP A 137 -16.24 22.27 11.93
C ASP A 137 -16.59 21.80 10.52
N ILE A 138 -16.51 20.48 10.27
CA ILE A 138 -16.83 19.89 8.96
C ILE A 138 -18.35 19.76 8.70
N ALA A 139 -19.20 20.09 9.68
CA ALA A 139 -20.65 20.08 9.48
C ALA A 139 -21.06 20.97 8.30
N GLY A 140 -21.89 20.43 7.38
CA GLY A 140 -22.31 21.12 6.15
C GLY A 140 -21.25 21.23 5.05
N ARG A 141 -20.06 20.67 5.24
CA ARG A 141 -18.92 20.75 4.31
C ARG A 141 -18.86 19.53 3.36
N LYS A 142 -18.04 19.65 2.30
CA LYS A 142 -17.76 18.58 1.34
C LYS A 142 -16.44 17.89 1.66
N ILE A 143 -16.49 16.61 1.99
CA ILE A 143 -15.36 15.85 2.49
C ILE A 143 -15.07 14.67 1.56
N PHE A 144 -13.84 14.56 1.10
CA PHE A 144 -13.33 13.31 0.54
C PHE A 144 -12.66 12.50 1.64
N ALA A 145 -13.28 11.38 2.02
CA ALA A 145 -12.78 10.48 3.05
C ALA A 145 -12.13 9.19 2.48
N GLY A 146 -11.97 9.14 1.16
CA GLY A 146 -11.47 7.99 0.40
C GLY A 146 -12.43 7.56 -0.72
N PRO A 147 -11.96 6.74 -1.67
CA PRO A 147 -12.75 6.35 -2.85
C PRO A 147 -13.96 5.48 -2.49
N PRO A 148 -15.02 5.50 -3.33
CA PRO A 148 -16.21 4.67 -3.13
C PRO A 148 -15.85 3.19 -3.00
N GLY A 149 -16.45 2.51 -2.03
CA GLY A 149 -16.17 1.10 -1.72
C GLY A 149 -14.79 0.82 -1.11
N GLY A 150 -13.94 1.84 -0.94
CA GLY A 150 -12.62 1.71 -0.33
C GLY A 150 -12.68 1.50 1.18
N ALA A 151 -11.71 0.74 1.71
CA ALA A 151 -11.53 0.56 3.16
C ALA A 151 -11.24 1.91 3.84
N ALA A 152 -10.40 2.77 3.24
CA ALA A 152 -10.08 4.10 3.75
C ALA A 152 -11.32 4.93 4.01
N LYS A 153 -12.28 5.00 3.06
CA LYS A 153 -13.55 5.73 3.25
C LYS A 153 -14.32 5.23 4.46
N ARG A 154 -14.41 3.90 4.63
CA ARG A 154 -15.10 3.28 5.76
C ARG A 154 -14.43 3.63 7.09
N VAL A 155 -13.10 3.51 7.16
CA VAL A 155 -12.31 3.85 8.35
C VAL A 155 -12.47 5.33 8.70
N CYS A 156 -12.25 6.25 7.75
CA CYS A 156 -12.35 7.69 7.99
C CYS A 156 -13.74 8.11 8.46
N LEU A 157 -14.80 7.67 7.78
CA LEU A 157 -16.17 8.00 8.18
C LEU A 157 -16.52 7.43 9.56
N GLY A 158 -16.03 6.22 9.87
CA GLY A 158 -16.18 5.61 11.20
C GLY A 158 -15.46 6.43 12.28
N ASN A 159 -14.24 6.82 12.04
CA ASN A 159 -13.42 7.60 12.97
C ASN A 159 -14.00 9.01 13.18
N ILE A 160 -14.40 9.71 12.11
CA ILE A 160 -15.09 11.01 12.23
C ILE A 160 -16.34 10.86 13.11
N LYS A 161 -17.19 9.87 12.83
CA LYS A 161 -18.40 9.64 13.64
C LYS A 161 -18.07 9.36 15.09
N MET A 162 -17.06 8.56 15.35
CA MET A 162 -16.66 8.15 16.70
C MET A 162 -16.14 9.34 17.51
N THR A 163 -15.35 10.20 16.90
CA THR A 163 -14.71 11.32 17.59
C THR A 163 -15.62 12.55 17.73
N THR A 164 -16.35 12.91 16.67
CA THR A 164 -17.15 14.14 16.61
C THR A 164 -18.68 13.90 16.73
N GLY A 165 -19.15 12.68 16.51
CA GLY A 165 -20.57 12.36 16.39
C GLY A 165 -21.17 12.66 14.99
N LEU A 166 -20.45 13.33 14.11
CA LEU A 166 -20.92 13.71 12.77
C LEU A 166 -21.00 12.50 11.82
N VAL A 167 -22.06 12.41 11.04
CA VAL A 167 -22.34 11.29 10.15
C VAL A 167 -22.30 11.74 8.69
N GLY A 168 -21.41 11.13 7.91
CA GLY A 168 -21.32 11.38 6.48
C GLY A 168 -22.61 11.04 5.74
N GLY A 169 -23.02 11.90 4.83
CA GLY A 169 -24.30 11.82 4.12
C GLY A 169 -25.49 12.37 4.89
N LYS A 170 -25.31 12.77 6.17
CA LYS A 170 -26.33 13.42 7.00
C LYS A 170 -25.87 14.80 7.46
N ASP A 171 -24.73 14.85 8.14
CA ASP A 171 -24.23 16.08 8.77
C ASP A 171 -23.20 16.79 7.87
N PHE A 172 -22.61 16.09 6.91
CA PHE A 172 -21.71 16.61 5.87
C PHE A 172 -21.82 15.76 4.59
N GLU A 173 -21.42 16.32 3.46
CA GLU A 173 -21.39 15.60 2.17
C GLU A 173 -20.10 14.77 2.06
N ALA A 174 -20.21 13.44 2.08
CA ALA A 174 -19.11 12.53 1.81
C ALA A 174 -19.02 12.25 0.30
N VAL A 175 -18.18 13.02 -0.42
CA VAL A 175 -18.09 12.95 -1.88
C VAL A 175 -17.54 11.62 -2.40
N ASP A 176 -18.01 11.21 -3.58
CA ASP A 176 -17.66 9.96 -4.24
C ASP A 176 -16.73 10.22 -5.45
N PHE A 177 -15.44 10.42 -5.17
CA PHE A 177 -14.40 10.57 -6.17
C PHE A 177 -13.36 9.41 -6.09
N GLY A 178 -12.64 9.16 -7.19
CA GLY A 178 -11.34 8.50 -7.12
C GLY A 178 -10.28 9.46 -6.54
N PHE A 179 -9.12 8.94 -6.13
CA PHE A 179 -8.06 9.76 -5.52
C PHE A 179 -7.64 10.94 -6.42
N ASP A 180 -7.36 10.70 -7.71
CA ASP A 180 -6.89 11.75 -8.63
C ASP A 180 -7.93 12.86 -8.80
N ALA A 181 -9.20 12.48 -8.94
CA ALA A 181 -10.30 13.44 -9.05
C ALA A 181 -10.50 14.23 -7.74
N ALA A 182 -10.30 13.59 -6.57
CA ALA A 182 -10.39 14.26 -5.28
C ALA A 182 -9.23 15.24 -5.05
N ILE A 183 -8.00 14.87 -5.43
CA ILE A 183 -6.82 15.74 -5.38
C ILE A 183 -7.08 16.99 -6.25
N GLN A 184 -7.55 16.80 -7.48
CA GLN A 184 -7.89 17.92 -8.37
C GLN A 184 -9.04 18.75 -7.81
N ALA A 185 -10.09 18.13 -7.28
CA ALA A 185 -11.22 18.83 -6.68
C ALA A 185 -10.83 19.67 -5.45
N PHE A 186 -9.87 19.23 -4.65
CA PHE A 186 -9.33 20.00 -3.54
C PHE A 186 -8.48 21.18 -4.03
N GLN A 187 -7.67 20.99 -5.06
CA GLN A 187 -6.91 22.08 -5.69
C GLN A 187 -7.83 23.14 -6.32
N ASP A 188 -8.96 22.74 -6.87
CA ASP A 188 -9.97 23.60 -7.49
C ASP A 188 -10.99 24.19 -6.50
N ASP A 189 -10.80 24.01 -5.19
CA ASP A 189 -11.70 24.48 -4.11
C ASP A 189 -13.14 23.91 -4.20
N LYS A 190 -13.32 22.74 -4.83
CA LYS A 190 -14.62 22.07 -4.99
C LYS A 190 -15.00 21.19 -3.81
N ILE A 191 -14.02 20.84 -2.96
CA ILE A 191 -14.22 20.15 -1.69
C ILE A 191 -13.48 20.90 -0.58
N ASP A 192 -13.98 20.80 0.64
CA ASP A 192 -13.49 21.56 1.79
C ASP A 192 -12.39 20.81 2.55
N VAL A 193 -12.51 19.50 2.63
CA VAL A 193 -11.54 18.62 3.30
C VAL A 193 -11.21 17.42 2.41
N ILE A 194 -9.92 17.11 2.31
CA ILE A 194 -9.42 15.88 1.70
C ILE A 194 -8.70 15.04 2.75
N VAL A 195 -9.00 13.73 2.81
CA VAL A 195 -8.30 12.80 3.69
C VAL A 195 -7.40 11.89 2.86
N LEU A 196 -6.10 11.91 3.15
CA LEU A 196 -5.09 11.09 2.49
C LEU A 196 -4.27 10.31 3.54
N SER A 197 -4.16 9.00 3.39
CA SER A 197 -3.28 8.16 4.20
C SER A 197 -1.95 7.96 3.48
N THR A 198 -0.91 8.62 3.99
CA THR A 198 0.42 8.61 3.36
C THR A 198 1.49 9.03 4.35
N ASN A 199 2.72 8.57 4.18
CA ASN A 199 3.85 9.06 4.96
C ASN A 199 4.19 10.51 4.58
N PHE A 200 4.92 11.20 5.44
CA PHE A 200 5.32 12.59 5.23
C PHE A 200 6.84 12.74 5.13
N PRO A 201 7.30 13.71 4.29
CA PRO A 201 6.49 14.51 3.38
C PRO A 201 5.95 13.69 2.20
N SER A 202 4.68 13.89 1.88
CA SER A 202 4.02 13.27 0.72
C SER A 202 4.02 14.24 -0.45
N SER A 203 4.33 13.77 -1.67
CA SER A 203 4.30 14.61 -2.86
C SER A 203 2.91 15.19 -3.16
N SER A 204 1.84 14.43 -2.93
CA SER A 204 0.47 14.89 -3.11
C SER A 204 0.10 16.02 -2.16
N VAL A 205 0.48 15.91 -0.88
CA VAL A 205 0.22 16.97 0.12
C VAL A 205 1.12 18.19 -0.10
N SER A 206 2.39 17.96 -0.44
CA SER A 206 3.33 19.03 -0.77
C SER A 206 2.84 19.88 -1.94
N GLN A 207 2.20 19.29 -2.96
CA GLN A 207 1.60 20.03 -4.06
C GLN A 207 0.50 21.01 -3.60
N PHE A 208 -0.30 20.63 -2.60
CA PHE A 208 -1.27 21.57 -2.00
C PHE A 208 -0.55 22.74 -1.31
N ALA A 209 0.45 22.41 -0.49
CA ALA A 209 1.24 23.40 0.23
C ALA A 209 2.07 24.32 -0.66
N LEU A 210 2.41 23.95 -1.90
CA LEU A 210 3.08 24.82 -2.86
C LEU A 210 2.19 25.98 -3.33
N THR A 211 0.88 25.80 -3.35
CA THR A 211 -0.07 26.76 -3.94
C THR A 211 -0.99 27.42 -2.95
N LYS A 212 -1.21 26.82 -1.79
CA LYS A 212 -2.17 27.25 -0.77
C LYS A 212 -1.63 27.03 0.63
N LYS A 213 -2.05 27.86 1.57
CA LYS A 213 -1.85 27.55 2.99
C LYS A 213 -2.83 26.44 3.40
N ILE A 214 -2.30 25.38 3.98
CA ILE A 214 -3.06 24.22 4.45
C ILE A 214 -3.03 24.10 5.97
N ARG A 215 -4.11 23.57 6.51
CA ARG A 215 -4.21 23.09 7.90
C ARG A 215 -4.47 21.59 7.88
N ILE A 216 -3.77 20.86 8.73
CA ILE A 216 -4.06 19.46 9.02
C ILE A 216 -4.86 19.45 10.32
N LEU A 217 -6.01 18.79 10.33
CA LEU A 217 -6.91 18.72 11.48
C LEU A 217 -6.54 17.56 12.39
N ASP A 218 -6.53 17.81 13.69
CA ASP A 218 -6.40 16.78 14.71
C ASP A 218 -7.64 15.87 14.73
N ILE A 219 -7.42 14.62 15.16
CA ILE A 219 -8.49 13.71 15.53
C ILE A 219 -8.25 13.19 16.94
N ASP A 220 -9.30 13.04 17.74
CA ASP A 220 -9.21 12.53 19.12
C ASP A 220 -8.74 11.07 19.14
N THR A 221 -7.41 10.88 19.19
CA THR A 221 -6.76 9.57 19.14
C THR A 221 -6.94 8.77 20.41
N ASP A 222 -7.18 9.40 21.57
CA ASP A 222 -7.46 8.71 22.84
C ASP A 222 -8.82 8.00 22.74
N LYS A 223 -9.81 8.70 22.20
CA LYS A 223 -11.14 8.16 21.97
C LYS A 223 -11.13 7.06 20.91
N LEU A 224 -10.29 7.19 19.88
CA LEU A 224 -10.15 6.16 18.84
C LEU A 224 -9.45 4.92 19.36
N SER A 225 -8.29 5.05 19.99
CA SER A 225 -7.44 3.93 20.40
C SER A 225 -8.13 2.99 21.39
N SER A 226 -9.00 3.54 22.26
CA SER A 226 -9.81 2.75 23.18
C SER A 226 -10.88 1.88 22.51
N SER A 227 -11.15 2.10 21.22
CA SER A 227 -12.25 1.47 20.47
C SER A 227 -11.78 0.64 19.27
N TRP A 228 -10.50 0.66 18.95
CA TRP A 228 -9.98 -0.07 17.78
C TRP A 228 -9.92 -1.57 18.03
N PRO A 229 -10.55 -2.37 17.16
CA PRO A 229 -10.36 -3.81 17.21
C PRO A 229 -8.96 -4.20 16.74
N SER A 230 -8.42 -5.28 17.29
CA SER A 230 -7.06 -5.77 16.99
C SER A 230 -6.80 -6.01 15.49
N TRP A 231 -7.82 -6.45 14.74
CA TRP A 231 -7.70 -6.68 13.29
C TRP A 231 -7.48 -5.41 12.46
N MET A 232 -7.75 -4.23 13.03
CA MET A 232 -7.57 -2.96 12.30
C MET A 232 -6.09 -2.57 12.18
N SER A 233 -5.21 -3.10 13.05
CA SER A 233 -3.78 -2.75 13.10
C SER A 233 -3.52 -1.24 13.08
N ALA A 234 -4.43 -0.48 13.71
CA ALA A 234 -4.36 0.97 13.74
C ALA A 234 -3.28 1.46 14.72
N THR A 235 -2.63 2.55 14.39
CA THR A 235 -1.57 3.19 15.18
C THR A 235 -1.91 4.65 15.44
N VAL A 236 -1.39 5.23 16.52
CA VAL A 236 -1.40 6.69 16.76
C VAL A 236 -0.12 7.27 16.20
N VAL A 237 -0.23 8.33 15.41
CA VAL A 237 0.90 8.98 14.73
C VAL A 237 0.77 10.49 14.88
N GLU A 238 1.90 11.18 15.00
CA GLU A 238 1.96 12.63 15.03
C GLU A 238 2.59 13.17 13.75
N ILE A 239 1.94 14.18 13.13
CA ILE A 239 2.48 14.90 11.98
C ILE A 239 3.11 16.20 12.50
N PRO A 240 4.42 16.43 12.30
CA PRO A 240 5.07 17.65 12.72
C PRO A 240 4.46 18.91 12.09
N PRO A 241 4.53 20.08 12.76
CA PRO A 241 3.95 21.32 12.25
C PRO A 241 4.66 21.88 11.01
N ASP A 242 5.86 21.39 10.72
CA ASP A 242 6.71 21.79 9.61
C ASP A 242 6.87 20.70 8.53
N ALA A 243 6.08 19.61 8.60
CA ALA A 243 6.17 18.49 7.66
C ALA A 243 6.02 18.91 6.18
N TYR A 244 5.32 20.04 5.94
CA TYR A 244 5.06 20.60 4.60
C TYR A 244 5.52 22.07 4.47
N GLY A 245 6.44 22.50 5.32
CA GLY A 245 7.05 23.83 5.30
C GLY A 245 6.11 24.96 5.73
N ASP A 246 6.45 26.20 5.38
CA ASP A 246 5.81 27.43 5.86
C ASP A 246 4.32 27.57 5.49
N ASN A 247 3.85 26.80 4.54
CA ASN A 247 2.45 26.81 4.14
C ASN A 247 1.57 25.82 4.90
N GLN A 248 2.14 24.99 5.78
CA GLN A 248 1.38 24.28 6.81
C GLN A 248 1.21 25.23 8.00
N VAL A 249 -0.04 25.64 8.31
CA VAL A 249 -0.30 26.66 9.34
C VAL A 249 -0.42 26.11 10.75
N ASN A 250 -0.24 24.81 10.95
CA ASN A 250 -0.22 24.20 12.27
C ASN A 250 0.96 24.75 13.10
N THR A 251 0.74 25.05 14.38
CA THR A 251 1.78 25.55 15.30
C THR A 251 2.30 24.47 16.26
N SER A 252 1.66 23.33 16.28
CA SER A 252 2.02 22.13 17.06
C SER A 252 1.87 20.88 16.20
N ALA A 253 2.44 19.77 16.66
CA ALA A 253 2.21 18.48 16.05
C ALA A 253 0.71 18.13 16.05
N VAL A 254 0.28 17.45 14.99
CA VAL A 254 -1.12 17.03 14.78
C VAL A 254 -1.23 15.55 15.10
N SER A 255 -2.05 15.22 16.11
CA SER A 255 -2.32 13.83 16.44
C SER A 255 -3.35 13.24 15.49
N THR A 256 -3.03 12.07 14.95
CA THR A 256 -3.89 11.36 14.00
C THR A 256 -3.64 9.84 14.06
N HIS A 257 -4.33 9.11 13.24
CA HIS A 257 -4.16 7.66 13.17
C HIS A 257 -3.43 7.23 11.89
N GLY A 258 -2.71 6.12 11.99
CA GLY A 258 -2.14 5.34 10.91
C GLY A 258 -2.69 3.91 10.92
N ALA A 259 -2.09 3.05 10.14
CA ALA A 259 -2.35 1.61 10.17
C ALA A 259 -1.17 0.84 9.57
N LEU A 260 -0.97 -0.39 10.03
CA LEU A 260 -0.13 -1.34 9.32
C LEU A 260 -0.88 -1.84 8.08
N VAL A 261 -0.15 -1.84 6.98
CA VAL A 261 -0.60 -2.38 5.69
C VAL A 261 0.46 -3.33 5.17
N ASN A 262 0.20 -4.00 4.08
CA ASN A 262 1.13 -4.99 3.59
C ASN A 262 1.29 -5.00 2.07
N PHE A 263 2.47 -5.44 1.65
CA PHE A 263 2.73 -5.91 0.30
C PHE A 263 2.42 -7.41 0.26
N SER A 264 1.64 -7.83 -0.71
CA SER A 264 1.10 -9.19 -0.81
C SER A 264 1.20 -9.74 -2.22
N ALA A 265 1.12 -11.06 -2.33
CA ALA A 265 1.02 -11.82 -3.57
C ALA A 265 -0.24 -12.69 -3.57
N ARG A 266 -0.73 -13.06 -4.77
CA ARG A 266 -1.73 -14.13 -4.85
C ARG A 266 -1.11 -15.45 -4.42
N MET A 267 -1.85 -16.28 -3.70
CA MET A 267 -1.35 -17.47 -3.01
C MET A 267 -0.87 -18.59 -3.95
N ASP A 268 -1.37 -18.60 -5.21
CA ASP A 268 -1.01 -19.58 -6.23
C ASP A 268 0.17 -19.15 -7.13
N LEU A 269 0.85 -18.03 -6.79
CA LEU A 269 2.13 -17.70 -7.40
C LEU A 269 3.19 -18.75 -7.05
N ASP A 270 4.12 -18.97 -7.96
CA ASP A 270 5.24 -19.85 -7.74
C ASP A 270 6.01 -19.46 -6.48
N GLU A 271 6.23 -20.46 -5.60
CA GLU A 271 6.91 -20.26 -4.32
C GLU A 271 8.32 -19.69 -4.50
N GLU A 272 9.07 -20.17 -5.49
CA GLU A 272 10.43 -19.71 -5.75
C GLU A 272 10.45 -18.24 -6.17
N VAL A 273 9.51 -17.82 -7.02
CA VAL A 273 9.39 -16.41 -7.44
C VAL A 273 9.16 -15.51 -6.23
N VAL A 274 8.21 -15.83 -5.35
CA VAL A 274 7.93 -15.00 -4.18
C VAL A 274 9.05 -15.07 -3.15
N TYR A 275 9.73 -16.21 -3.01
CA TYR A 275 10.94 -16.32 -2.18
C TYR A 275 12.03 -15.37 -2.68
N GLN A 276 12.35 -15.39 -3.99
CA GLN A 276 13.39 -14.53 -4.58
C GLN A 276 13.01 -13.04 -4.46
N VAL A 277 11.73 -12.69 -4.66
CA VAL A 277 11.23 -11.33 -4.47
C VAL A 277 11.41 -10.89 -3.02
N THR A 278 11.03 -11.73 -2.05
CA THR A 278 11.16 -11.42 -0.62
C THR A 278 12.63 -11.25 -0.23
N LYS A 279 13.49 -12.15 -0.69
CA LYS A 279 14.93 -12.10 -0.48
C LYS A 279 15.54 -10.82 -1.05
N ALA A 280 15.23 -10.48 -2.29
CA ALA A 280 15.74 -9.27 -2.93
C ALA A 280 15.32 -8.00 -2.19
N ILE A 281 14.07 -7.93 -1.70
CA ILE A 281 13.59 -6.80 -0.90
C ILE A 281 14.47 -6.59 0.33
N TRP A 282 14.75 -7.65 1.09
CA TRP A 282 15.47 -7.53 2.36
C TRP A 282 16.99 -7.45 2.21
N GLU A 283 17.58 -8.16 1.26
CA GLU A 283 19.02 -8.07 0.98
C GLU A 283 19.42 -6.72 0.37
N HIS A 284 18.45 -5.99 -0.24
CA HIS A 284 18.67 -4.69 -0.87
C HIS A 284 17.73 -3.61 -0.31
N VAL A 285 17.35 -3.72 0.95
CA VAL A 285 16.42 -2.78 1.60
C VAL A 285 16.92 -1.33 1.59
N ASP A 286 18.22 -1.11 1.61
CA ASP A 286 18.81 0.22 1.49
C ASP A 286 18.48 0.88 0.15
N GLU A 287 18.42 0.12 -0.96
CA GLU A 287 17.99 0.64 -2.26
C GLU A 287 16.49 1.01 -2.28
N LEU A 288 15.67 0.29 -1.51
CA LEU A 288 14.28 0.68 -1.27
C LEU A 288 14.21 2.04 -0.56
N HIS A 289 15.01 2.20 0.50
CA HIS A 289 15.03 3.41 1.32
C HIS A 289 15.45 4.66 0.53
N GLU A 290 16.23 4.51 -0.53
CA GLU A 290 16.60 5.62 -1.42
C GLU A 290 15.40 6.26 -2.14
N ALA A 291 14.29 5.53 -2.29
CA ALA A 291 13.11 6.04 -3.00
C ALA A 291 12.39 7.14 -2.23
N ALA A 292 12.41 7.11 -0.88
CA ALA A 292 11.85 8.14 -0.02
C ALA A 292 12.46 8.06 1.40
N ALA A 293 12.83 9.18 1.99
CA ALA A 293 13.52 9.24 3.28
C ALA A 293 12.73 8.54 4.41
N TRP A 294 11.42 8.66 4.42
CA TRP A 294 10.54 8.05 5.43
C TRP A 294 10.53 6.50 5.38
N MET A 295 10.96 5.88 4.27
CA MET A 295 10.96 4.41 4.19
C MET A 295 11.88 3.75 5.22
N LYS A 296 12.95 4.41 5.63
CA LYS A 296 13.86 3.90 6.67
C LYS A 296 13.17 3.68 8.01
N ASP A 297 12.15 4.48 8.30
CA ASP A 297 11.44 4.45 9.58
C ASP A 297 10.32 3.39 9.59
N VAL A 298 9.76 3.06 8.41
CA VAL A 298 8.55 2.24 8.30
C VAL A 298 8.77 0.88 7.63
N ILE A 299 9.87 0.70 6.87
CA ILE A 299 10.20 -0.56 6.21
C ILE A 299 11.51 -1.10 6.78
N SER A 300 11.40 -2.08 7.67
CA SER A 300 12.54 -2.76 8.26
C SER A 300 12.21 -4.22 8.53
N LEU A 301 13.23 -5.07 8.52
CA LEU A 301 13.05 -6.51 8.65
C LEU A 301 12.47 -6.90 10.03
N ASP A 302 12.85 -6.19 11.08
CA ASP A 302 12.36 -6.41 12.45
C ASP A 302 10.87 -6.13 12.61
N LYS A 303 10.30 -5.22 11.77
CA LYS A 303 8.87 -4.88 11.75
C LYS A 303 8.07 -5.64 10.70
N ALA A 304 8.74 -6.40 9.84
CA ALA A 304 8.12 -7.04 8.66
C ALA A 304 6.93 -7.95 8.99
N LEU A 305 6.91 -8.53 10.19
CA LEU A 305 5.92 -9.50 10.64
C LEU A 305 5.15 -9.04 11.88
N ASP A 306 5.15 -7.75 12.22
CA ASP A 306 4.45 -7.23 13.42
C ASP A 306 2.93 -7.51 13.39
N PHE A 307 2.37 -7.70 12.21
CA PHE A 307 0.97 -8.03 12.04
C PHE A 307 0.75 -8.91 10.81
N ILE A 308 0.25 -10.13 11.00
CA ILE A 308 -0.12 -11.02 9.89
C ILE A 308 -1.64 -11.08 9.80
N PRO A 309 -2.26 -10.38 8.84
CA PRO A 309 -3.74 -10.24 8.79
C PRO A 309 -4.47 -11.53 8.44
N SER A 310 -3.80 -12.48 7.77
CA SER A 310 -4.37 -13.76 7.36
C SER A 310 -3.28 -14.83 7.35
N ARG A 311 -2.43 -14.83 6.34
CA ARG A 311 -1.32 -15.79 6.21
C ARG A 311 -0.18 -15.21 5.40
N LEU A 312 1.01 -15.73 5.61
CA LEU A 312 2.14 -15.46 4.73
C LEU A 312 2.01 -16.26 3.43
N HIS A 313 2.57 -15.73 2.35
CA HIS A 313 2.83 -16.52 1.14
C HIS A 313 3.94 -17.54 1.44
N PRO A 314 3.87 -18.80 0.98
CA PRO A 314 4.87 -19.84 1.28
C PRO A 314 6.31 -19.41 0.95
N GLY A 315 6.53 -18.71 -0.18
CA GLY A 315 7.86 -18.21 -0.54
C GLY A 315 8.39 -17.15 0.43
N ALA A 316 7.54 -16.27 0.95
CA ALA A 316 7.93 -15.30 1.96
C ALA A 316 8.23 -15.99 3.30
N GLU A 317 7.36 -16.91 3.73
CA GLU A 317 7.56 -17.70 4.95
C GLU A 317 8.88 -18.47 4.90
N ARG A 318 9.21 -19.11 3.78
CA ARG A 318 10.46 -19.81 3.56
C ARG A 318 11.68 -18.92 3.79
N TYR A 319 11.68 -17.71 3.22
CA TYR A 319 12.77 -16.76 3.43
C TYR A 319 12.93 -16.37 4.89
N TYR A 320 11.84 -16.00 5.56
CA TYR A 320 11.91 -15.62 6.98
C TYR A 320 12.40 -16.74 7.89
N ARG A 321 12.00 -17.99 7.62
CA ARG A 321 12.52 -19.16 8.34
C ARG A 321 14.00 -19.40 8.08
N GLU A 322 14.46 -19.21 6.83
CA GLU A 322 15.87 -19.37 6.45
C GLU A 322 16.78 -18.40 7.22
N ILE A 323 16.34 -17.16 7.42
CA ILE A 323 17.09 -16.17 8.19
C ILE A 323 16.84 -16.22 9.70
N GLY A 324 16.13 -17.25 10.18
CA GLY A 324 15.92 -17.52 11.60
C GLY A 324 14.85 -16.69 12.30
N MET A 325 13.95 -16.03 11.55
CA MET A 325 12.84 -15.29 12.16
C MET A 325 11.77 -16.24 12.69
N THR A 326 11.19 -15.87 13.83
CA THR A 326 9.98 -16.52 14.35
C THR A 326 8.77 -15.97 13.59
N ILE A 327 7.95 -16.86 13.04
CA ILE A 327 6.70 -16.47 12.36
C ILE A 327 5.60 -16.38 13.42
N PRO A 328 5.02 -15.19 13.65
CA PRO A 328 3.87 -15.04 14.54
C PRO A 328 2.63 -15.77 13.99
N GLU A 329 1.74 -16.16 14.90
CA GLU A 329 0.43 -16.68 14.48
C GLU A 329 -0.35 -15.59 13.74
N PRO A 330 -1.03 -15.94 12.64
CA PRO A 330 -1.90 -15.00 11.93
C PRO A 330 -3.00 -14.48 12.83
N THR A 331 -3.37 -13.21 12.63
CA THR A 331 -4.51 -12.61 13.33
C THR A 331 -5.78 -13.35 12.98
N THR A 332 -6.46 -13.92 14.00
CA THR A 332 -7.78 -14.49 13.82
C THR A 332 -8.83 -13.39 13.80
N TYR A 333 -9.85 -13.53 12.95
CA TYR A 333 -11.00 -12.61 12.89
C TYR A 333 -12.16 -13.13 13.76
N ASP A 334 -11.86 -13.76 14.87
CA ASP A 334 -12.86 -14.28 15.81
C ASP A 334 -13.44 -13.13 16.63
N PHE A 335 -14.67 -12.75 16.31
CA PHE A 335 -15.47 -11.73 16.99
C PHE A 335 -16.87 -12.25 17.29
#